data_bb18602c64418cdfd5a5226ac93f9836
#
_entry.id   bb18602c64418cdfd5a5226ac93f9836
#
_cell.length_a   1.000
_cell.length_b   1.000
_cell.length_c   1.000
_cell.angle_alpha   90.00
_cell.angle_beta   90.00
_cell.angle_gamma   90.00
#
_symmetry.space_group_name_H-M   'P 1'
#
loop_
_entity.id
_entity.type
_entity.pdbx_description
1 polymer ?
#
loop_
_entity_poly.entity_id
_entity_poly.type
_entity_poly.pdbx_seq_one_letter_code
_entity_poly.pdbx_strand_id
1 'polypeptide(L)'
;MPNPRIEPLKKVLTIDPNDEVAWFGLGKAYMEDGNFEEAAKALRQCVVVKPAYSAAYYALAQSLKTLNRLDECQAVCTTGIAVSAKNGDAMVTKNLEALQSTLHSR
;
A
#
# COMPACT_ATOMS: atom_id res chain seq x y z
N MET A 1 -2.35 20.76 -8.14
CA MET A 1 -1.88 20.13 -9.39
C MET A 1 -1.80 18.64 -9.19
N PRO A 2 -2.33 17.83 -10.10
CA PRO A 2 -2.18 16.38 -9.99
C PRO A 2 -0.72 15.97 -10.14
N ASN A 3 -0.36 14.87 -9.48
CA ASN A 3 0.99 14.33 -9.53
C ASN A 3 1.32 13.93 -10.98
N PRO A 4 2.44 14.43 -11.54
CA PRO A 4 2.77 14.16 -12.95
C PRO A 4 3.04 12.70 -13.26
N ARG A 5 3.24 11.84 -12.24
CA ARG A 5 3.47 10.41 -12.45
C ARG A 5 2.19 9.61 -12.68
N ILE A 6 1.03 10.19 -12.35
CA ILE A 6 -0.24 9.44 -12.37
C ILE A 6 -0.60 9.00 -13.79
N GLU A 7 -0.67 9.94 -14.74
CA GLU A 7 -1.10 9.59 -16.10
C GLU A 7 -0.14 8.63 -16.82
N PRO A 8 1.19 8.84 -16.75
CA PRO A 8 2.12 7.86 -17.34
C PRO A 8 1.98 6.47 -16.75
N LEU A 9 1.77 6.36 -15.42
CA LEU A 9 1.61 5.06 -14.77
C LEU A 9 0.31 4.38 -15.17
N LYS A 10 -0.77 5.15 -15.33
CA LYS A 10 -2.03 4.62 -15.84
C LYS A 10 -1.86 4.05 -17.25
N LYS A 11 -1.08 4.72 -18.10
CA LYS A 11 -0.79 4.23 -19.44
C LYS A 11 -0.03 2.90 -19.40
N VAL A 12 0.96 2.79 -18.53
CA VAL A 12 1.68 1.52 -18.34
C VAL A 12 0.70 0.41 -17.99
N LEU A 13 -0.22 0.68 -17.07
CA LEU A 13 -1.19 -0.32 -16.60
C LEU A 13 -2.24 -0.67 -17.64
N THR A 14 -2.49 0.21 -18.61
CA THR A 14 -3.33 -0.10 -19.75
C THR A 14 -2.69 -1.18 -20.62
N ILE A 15 -1.36 -1.13 -20.76
CA ILE A 15 -0.58 -2.07 -21.56
C ILE A 15 -0.31 -3.36 -20.78
N ASP A 16 0.07 -3.22 -19.50
CA ASP A 16 0.38 -4.35 -18.63
C ASP A 16 -0.29 -4.16 -17.28
N PRO A 17 -1.52 -4.67 -17.11
CA PRO A 17 -2.24 -4.54 -15.85
C PRO A 17 -1.66 -5.36 -14.69
N ASN A 18 -0.67 -6.21 -14.97
CA ASN A 18 -0.01 -7.03 -13.95
C ASN A 18 1.36 -6.48 -13.56
N ASP A 19 1.65 -5.22 -13.90
CA ASP A 19 2.89 -4.57 -13.49
C ASP A 19 2.76 -4.06 -12.05
N GLU A 20 3.26 -4.86 -11.11
CA GLU A 20 3.15 -4.53 -9.68
C GLU A 20 3.90 -3.25 -9.32
N VAL A 21 5.01 -2.97 -10.00
CA VAL A 21 5.79 -1.75 -9.75
C VAL A 21 4.98 -0.52 -10.16
N ALA A 22 4.27 -0.60 -11.28
CA ALA A 22 3.40 0.48 -11.73
C ALA A 22 2.23 0.71 -10.77
N TRP A 23 1.61 -0.36 -10.26
CA TRP A 23 0.55 -0.22 -9.26
C TRP A 23 1.08 0.43 -7.99
N PHE A 24 2.27 0.01 -7.52
CA PHE A 24 2.89 0.60 -6.33
C PHE A 24 3.18 2.09 -6.56
N GLY A 25 3.80 2.42 -7.70
CA GLY A 25 4.10 3.81 -8.04
C GLY A 25 2.84 4.68 -8.11
N LEU A 26 1.78 4.14 -8.71
CA LEU A 26 0.50 4.85 -8.80
C LEU A 26 -0.08 5.11 -7.41
N GLY A 27 -0.05 4.10 -6.54
CA GLY A 27 -0.53 4.25 -5.17
C GLY A 27 0.24 5.31 -4.41
N LYS A 28 1.57 5.31 -4.52
CA LYS A 28 2.42 6.29 -3.85
C LYS A 28 2.16 7.71 -4.38
N ALA A 29 1.95 7.84 -5.69
CA ALA A 29 1.64 9.14 -6.28
C ALA A 29 0.32 9.71 -5.76
N TYR A 30 -0.69 8.87 -5.64
CA TYR A 30 -1.97 9.30 -5.06
C TYR A 30 -1.81 9.68 -3.59
N MET A 31 -0.99 8.95 -2.82
CA MET A 31 -0.71 9.30 -1.42
C MET A 31 -0.09 10.70 -1.32
N GLU A 32 0.86 11.00 -2.20
CA GLU A 32 1.51 12.31 -2.25
C GLU A 32 0.50 13.43 -2.50
N ASP A 33 -0.54 13.15 -3.26
CA ASP A 33 -1.60 14.11 -3.56
C ASP A 33 -2.68 14.17 -2.47
N GLY A 34 -2.57 13.34 -1.44
CA GLY A 34 -3.57 13.26 -0.40
C GLY A 34 -4.83 12.50 -0.82
N ASN A 35 -4.79 11.82 -1.96
CA ASN A 35 -5.92 11.05 -2.47
C ASN A 35 -5.82 9.60 -2.00
N PHE A 36 -6.10 9.40 -0.72
CA PHE A 36 -5.90 8.10 -0.07
C PHE A 36 -6.90 7.03 -0.53
N GLU A 37 -8.07 7.44 -1.01
CA GLU A 37 -9.05 6.50 -1.56
C GLU A 37 -8.49 5.81 -2.81
N GLU A 38 -7.99 6.59 -3.77
CA GLU A 38 -7.39 6.04 -4.98
C GLU A 38 -6.07 5.33 -4.69
N ALA A 39 -5.31 5.84 -3.71
CA ALA A 39 -4.07 5.18 -3.29
C ALA A 39 -4.35 3.77 -2.78
N ALA A 40 -5.36 3.62 -1.93
CA ALA A 40 -5.71 2.30 -1.37
C ALA A 40 -6.11 1.33 -2.48
N LYS A 41 -6.88 1.79 -3.48
CA LYS A 41 -7.29 0.96 -4.62
C LYS A 41 -6.07 0.45 -5.40
N ALA A 42 -5.14 1.34 -5.73
CA ALA A 42 -3.95 0.99 -6.50
C ALA A 42 -3.04 0.04 -5.73
N LEU A 43 -2.83 0.31 -4.44
CA LEU A 43 -1.98 -0.52 -3.60
C LEU A 43 -2.58 -1.90 -3.37
N ARG A 44 -3.91 -1.99 -3.26
CA ARG A 44 -4.59 -3.27 -3.15
C ARG A 44 -4.37 -4.10 -4.41
N GLN A 45 -4.43 -3.47 -5.59
CA GLN A 45 -4.12 -4.16 -6.83
C GLN A 45 -2.66 -4.65 -6.87
N CYS A 46 -1.75 -3.86 -6.34
CA CYS A 46 -0.34 -4.24 -6.26
C CYS A 46 -0.18 -5.57 -5.52
N VAL A 47 -0.82 -5.72 -4.36
CA VAL A 47 -0.69 -6.95 -3.57
C VAL A 47 -1.52 -8.11 -4.12
N VAL A 48 -2.55 -7.83 -4.93
CA VAL A 48 -3.26 -8.88 -5.67
C VAL A 48 -2.34 -9.46 -6.75
N VAL A 49 -1.67 -8.58 -7.50
CA VAL A 49 -0.75 -8.99 -8.57
C VAL A 49 0.49 -9.66 -8.00
N LYS A 50 1.04 -9.11 -6.92
CA LYS A 50 2.23 -9.66 -6.27
C LYS A 50 2.07 -9.69 -4.75
N PRO A 51 1.52 -10.78 -4.21
CA PRO A 51 1.29 -10.89 -2.76
C PRO A 51 2.53 -10.77 -1.89
N ALA A 52 3.73 -10.95 -2.45
CA ALA A 52 4.99 -10.84 -1.72
C ALA A 52 5.59 -9.41 -1.72
N TYR A 53 4.85 -8.43 -2.23
CA TYR A 53 5.35 -7.05 -2.34
C TYR A 53 5.23 -6.33 -1.00
N SER A 54 6.22 -6.52 -0.13
CA SER A 54 6.18 -6.08 1.28
C SER A 54 5.84 -4.61 1.46
N ALA A 55 6.51 -3.73 0.72
CA ALA A 55 6.34 -2.28 0.87
C ALA A 55 4.91 -1.81 0.60
N ALA A 56 4.19 -2.51 -0.28
CA ALA A 56 2.82 -2.14 -0.62
C ALA A 56 1.87 -2.32 0.57
N TYR A 57 2.12 -3.31 1.43
CA TYR A 57 1.27 -3.51 2.62
C TYR A 57 1.37 -2.33 3.58
N TYR A 58 2.57 -1.80 3.76
CA TYR A 58 2.75 -0.65 4.65
C TYR A 58 2.06 0.60 4.07
N ALA A 59 2.27 0.88 2.78
CA ALA A 59 1.63 2.03 2.14
C ALA A 59 0.11 1.90 2.15
N LEU A 60 -0.40 0.68 1.91
CA LEU A 60 -1.85 0.42 1.97
C LEU A 60 -2.39 0.63 3.38
N ALA A 61 -1.68 0.11 4.39
CA ALA A 61 -2.09 0.27 5.78
C ALA A 61 -2.12 1.75 6.18
N GLN A 62 -1.11 2.53 5.77
CA GLN A 62 -1.08 3.97 6.04
C GLN A 62 -2.30 4.67 5.41
N SER A 63 -2.62 4.32 4.17
CA SER A 63 -3.75 4.92 3.46
C SER A 63 -5.07 4.57 4.15
N LEU A 64 -5.25 3.32 4.54
CA LEU A 64 -6.46 2.87 5.22
C LEU A 64 -6.63 3.53 6.59
N LYS A 65 -5.52 3.70 7.32
CA LYS A 65 -5.57 4.39 8.61
C LYS A 65 -5.99 5.85 8.43
N THR A 66 -5.42 6.53 7.43
CA THR A 66 -5.76 7.92 7.13
C THR A 66 -7.24 8.07 6.77
N LEU A 67 -7.81 7.06 6.09
CA LEU A 67 -9.23 7.02 5.75
C LEU A 67 -10.11 6.59 6.93
N ASN A 68 -9.51 6.30 8.08
CA ASN A 68 -10.21 5.78 9.27
C ASN A 68 -10.89 4.43 9.02
N ARG A 69 -10.36 3.65 8.10
CA ARG A 69 -10.85 2.29 7.80
C ARG A 69 -10.03 1.30 8.61
N LEU A 70 -10.26 1.29 9.93
CA LEU A 70 -9.35 0.67 10.89
C LEU A 70 -9.37 -0.86 10.87
N ASP A 71 -10.52 -1.47 10.59
CA ASP A 71 -10.61 -2.93 10.51
C ASP A 71 -9.82 -3.46 9.31
N GLU A 72 -9.95 -2.79 8.16
CA GLU A 72 -9.18 -3.15 6.97
C GLU A 72 -7.69 -2.92 7.19
N CYS A 73 -7.35 -1.81 7.86
CA CYS A 73 -5.97 -1.49 8.21
C CYS A 73 -5.36 -2.60 9.07
N GLN A 74 -6.09 -3.05 10.08
CA GLN A 74 -5.65 -4.12 10.97
C GLN A 74 -5.37 -5.41 10.18
N ALA A 75 -6.28 -5.79 9.29
CA ALA A 75 -6.12 -6.99 8.47
C ALA A 75 -4.89 -6.89 7.56
N VAL A 76 -4.68 -5.73 6.95
CA VAL A 76 -3.52 -5.49 6.08
C VAL A 76 -2.21 -5.56 6.87
N CYS A 77 -2.20 -4.99 8.09
CA CYS A 77 -1.01 -5.07 8.95
C CYS A 77 -0.67 -6.53 9.27
N THR A 78 -1.66 -7.32 9.65
CA THR A 78 -1.44 -8.73 9.99
C THR A 78 -0.82 -9.49 8.82
N THR A 79 -1.40 -9.35 7.62
CA THR A 79 -0.88 -10.00 6.42
C THR A 79 0.50 -9.47 6.05
N GLY A 80 0.67 -8.16 6.09
CA GLY A 80 1.93 -7.52 5.72
C GLY A 80 3.09 -7.90 6.64
N ILE A 81 2.81 -8.04 7.95
CA ILE A 81 3.83 -8.47 8.91
C ILE A 81 4.31 -9.89 8.55
N ALA A 82 3.38 -10.79 8.27
CA ALA A 82 3.73 -12.16 7.89
C ALA A 82 4.55 -12.20 6.60
N VAL A 83 4.12 -11.43 5.58
CA VAL A 83 4.80 -11.38 4.29
C VAL A 83 6.20 -10.79 4.43
N SER A 84 6.32 -9.65 5.10
CA SER A 84 7.62 -8.96 5.23
C SER A 84 8.59 -9.76 6.06
N ALA A 85 8.12 -10.42 7.12
CA ALA A 85 8.97 -11.28 7.94
C ALA A 85 9.50 -12.46 7.13
N LYS A 86 8.65 -13.09 6.32
CA LYS A 86 9.05 -14.18 5.46
C LYS A 86 10.09 -13.74 4.42
N ASN A 87 9.94 -12.52 3.91
CA ASN A 87 10.88 -11.96 2.93
C ASN A 87 12.17 -11.47 3.55
N GLY A 88 12.28 -11.44 4.88
CA GLY A 88 13.44 -10.86 5.56
C GLY A 88 13.47 -9.33 5.51
N ASP A 89 12.32 -8.71 5.27
CA ASP A 89 12.20 -7.26 5.12
C ASP A 89 11.88 -6.62 6.48
N ALA A 90 12.90 -6.58 7.34
CA ALA A 90 12.75 -6.21 8.75
C ALA A 90 12.22 -4.80 8.95
N MET A 91 12.60 -3.85 8.07
CA MET A 91 12.15 -2.47 8.19
C MET A 91 10.63 -2.37 8.01
N VAL A 92 10.11 -3.06 6.98
CA VAL A 92 8.66 -3.06 6.73
C VAL A 92 7.94 -3.74 7.89
N THR A 93 8.47 -4.86 8.39
CA THR A 93 7.88 -5.55 9.55
C THR A 93 7.74 -4.61 10.75
N LYS A 94 8.82 -3.91 11.09
CA LYS A 94 8.82 -2.95 12.21
C LYS A 94 7.81 -1.82 11.99
N ASN A 95 7.78 -1.28 10.78
CA ASN A 95 6.86 -0.18 10.45
C ASN A 95 5.40 -0.61 10.59
N LEU A 96 5.08 -1.83 10.11
CA LEU A 96 3.73 -2.37 10.23
C LEU A 96 3.35 -2.66 11.67
N GLU A 97 4.29 -3.21 12.46
CA GLU A 97 4.04 -3.48 13.88
C GLU A 97 3.77 -2.18 14.63
N ALA A 98 4.56 -1.14 14.35
CA ALA A 98 4.39 0.16 14.99
C ALA A 98 3.02 0.77 14.63
N LEU A 99 2.64 0.69 13.36
CA LEU A 99 1.34 1.21 12.92
C LEU A 99 0.20 0.42 13.54
N GLN A 100 0.31 -0.91 13.57
CA GLN A 100 -0.71 -1.77 14.15
C GLN A 100 -0.92 -1.46 15.64
N SER A 101 0.17 -1.18 16.37
CA SER A 101 0.06 -0.86 17.79
C SER A 101 -0.75 0.42 18.04
N THR A 102 -0.74 1.36 17.11
CA THR A 102 -1.53 2.59 17.24
C THR A 102 -3.03 2.33 17.10
N LEU A 103 -3.42 1.24 16.45
CA LEU A 103 -4.84 0.91 16.26
C LEU A 103 -5.49 0.43 17.55
N HIS A 104 -4.70 -0.01 18.53
CA HIS A 104 -5.17 -0.49 19.81
C HIS A 104 -5.09 0.56 20.91
N SER A 105 -4.52 1.71 20.61
CA SER A 105 -4.29 2.81 21.59
C SER A 105 -5.49 3.75 21.58
N ARG A 106 -6.54 3.36 22.26
CA ARG A 106 -7.75 4.17 22.30
C ARG A 106 -8.06 4.64 23.68
#